data_0f0e5a2155ffccff55f01870ef92ed6b
#
_entry.id   0f0e5a2155ffccff55f01870ef92ed6b
#
_cell.length_a   1.000
_cell.length_b   1.000
_cell.length_c   1.000
_cell.angle_alpha   90.00
_cell.angle_beta   90.00
_cell.angle_gamma   90.00
#
_symmetry.space_group_name_H-M   'P 1'
#
loop_
_entity.id
_entity.type
_entity.pdbx_description
1 polymer ?
#
loop_
_entity_poly.entity_id
_entity_poly.type
_entity_poly.pdbx_seq_one_letter_code
_entity_poly.pdbx_strand_id
1 'polypeptide(L)'
;MADELAGRTALVTQSEDFMGPAIVRRFEEAGATVVAGAGRLDGEGAVDALLVRCREPDIVVVNLAAGPTPAVVGEIADADWDELFAVMVKPLMQIVRGVAPGMVERGGGKIVAMTSAAPLRGIPKTSAYCAARGAQNAFVRAVGLELARDKVQVNAVAQNYVHNEAYYPASLVATERFQKSLARNVPIGRLAEERESANLALFLASQESNFIVGQVVPFAGGWTTTTG
;
A
#
# COMPACT_ATOMS: atom_id res chain seq x y z
N MET A 1 -21.20 -10.67 -4.15
CA MET A 1 -19.90 -10.12 -3.79
C MET A 1 -19.19 -10.95 -2.73
N ALA A 2 -19.63 -12.19 -2.53
CA ALA A 2 -18.87 -13.19 -1.80
C ALA A 2 -18.14 -14.01 -2.83
N ASP A 3 -17.09 -14.23 -3.22
CA ASP A 3 -16.41 -15.07 -4.22
C ASP A 3 -15.69 -14.31 -5.37
N GLU A 4 -15.46 -12.99 -5.23
CA GLU A 4 -14.73 -12.20 -6.25
C GLU A 4 -13.29 -12.71 -6.47
N LEU A 5 -12.70 -13.34 -5.46
CA LEU A 5 -11.35 -13.91 -5.49
C LEU A 5 -11.34 -15.44 -5.27
N ALA A 6 -12.47 -16.11 -5.49
CA ALA A 6 -12.55 -17.56 -5.31
C ALA A 6 -11.48 -18.31 -6.14
N GLY A 7 -10.77 -19.21 -5.47
CA GLY A 7 -9.70 -20.00 -6.08
C GLY A 7 -8.40 -19.24 -6.36
N ARG A 8 -8.27 -17.99 -5.91
CA ARG A 8 -7.04 -17.21 -6.03
C ARG A 8 -6.20 -17.26 -4.77
N THR A 9 -4.89 -17.30 -4.93
CA THR A 9 -3.92 -17.19 -3.84
C THR A 9 -3.42 -15.74 -3.75
N ALA A 10 -3.60 -15.11 -2.59
CA ALA A 10 -3.18 -13.75 -2.31
C ALA A 10 -2.06 -13.72 -1.25
N LEU A 11 -0.92 -13.14 -1.58
CA LEU A 11 0.14 -12.80 -0.63
C LEU A 11 -0.11 -11.41 -0.07
N VAL A 12 -0.17 -11.27 1.25
CA VAL A 12 -0.29 -9.96 1.93
C VAL A 12 0.91 -9.74 2.83
N THR A 13 1.71 -8.70 2.59
CA THR A 13 2.88 -8.38 3.42
C THR A 13 2.50 -7.53 4.63
N GLN A 14 3.30 -7.56 5.71
CA GLN A 14 2.98 -6.91 6.99
C GLN A 14 1.50 -7.12 7.38
N SER A 15 1.08 -8.38 7.34
CA SER A 15 -0.33 -8.80 7.49
C SER A 15 -0.92 -8.51 8.88
N GLU A 16 -0.09 -8.28 9.88
CA GLU A 16 -0.49 -8.00 11.26
C GLU A 16 -0.44 -6.50 11.60
N ASP A 17 0.14 -5.68 10.71
CA ASP A 17 0.35 -4.26 10.92
C ASP A 17 -0.41 -3.39 9.91
N PHE A 18 -0.67 -2.13 10.29
CA PHE A 18 -1.28 -1.11 9.44
C PHE A 18 -2.57 -1.59 8.78
N MET A 19 -2.60 -1.69 7.46
CA MET A 19 -3.77 -2.15 6.70
C MET A 19 -3.85 -3.67 6.56
N GLY A 20 -2.79 -4.38 6.94
CA GLY A 20 -2.68 -5.83 6.80
C GLY A 20 -3.88 -6.61 7.33
N PRO A 21 -4.28 -6.42 8.60
CA PRO A 21 -5.41 -7.16 9.17
C PRO A 21 -6.73 -6.93 8.43
N ALA A 22 -7.01 -5.71 8.00
CA ALA A 22 -8.24 -5.39 7.25
C ALA A 22 -8.24 -5.98 5.85
N ILE A 23 -7.07 -5.99 5.19
CA ILE A 23 -6.90 -6.58 3.86
C ILE A 23 -7.03 -8.09 3.94
N VAL A 24 -6.36 -8.76 4.88
CA VAL A 24 -6.46 -10.21 5.06
C VAL A 24 -7.92 -10.62 5.23
N ARG A 25 -8.63 -10.05 6.21
CA ARG A 25 -10.05 -10.34 6.44
C ARG A 25 -10.90 -10.12 5.19
N ARG A 26 -10.67 -8.99 4.49
CA ARG A 26 -11.49 -8.65 3.33
C ARG A 26 -11.27 -9.58 2.13
N PHE A 27 -10.03 -10.04 1.93
CA PHE A 27 -9.68 -10.96 0.85
C PHE A 27 -10.17 -12.39 1.15
N GLU A 28 -10.08 -12.85 2.42
CA GLU A 28 -10.68 -14.11 2.86
C GLU A 28 -12.20 -14.11 2.68
N GLU A 29 -12.90 -13.02 3.06
CA GLU A 29 -14.33 -12.83 2.83
C GLU A 29 -14.70 -12.84 1.33
N ALA A 30 -13.77 -12.52 0.44
CA ALA A 30 -13.93 -12.58 -1.01
C ALA A 30 -13.52 -13.93 -1.62
N GLY A 31 -13.21 -14.94 -0.80
CA GLY A 31 -12.90 -16.30 -1.22
C GLY A 31 -11.44 -16.57 -1.59
N ALA A 32 -10.52 -15.65 -1.33
CA ALA A 32 -9.10 -15.89 -1.58
C ALA A 32 -8.47 -16.80 -0.51
N THR A 33 -7.51 -17.63 -0.94
CA THR A 33 -6.56 -18.23 -0.01
C THR A 33 -5.47 -17.21 0.31
N VAL A 34 -5.44 -16.69 1.55
CA VAL A 34 -4.48 -15.67 1.93
C VAL A 34 -3.23 -16.28 2.56
N VAL A 35 -2.06 -15.98 2.00
CA VAL A 35 -0.75 -16.22 2.61
C VAL A 35 -0.32 -14.95 3.33
N ALA A 36 -0.41 -14.98 4.65
CA ALA A 36 -0.09 -13.86 5.50
C ALA A 36 1.44 -13.77 5.75
N GLY A 37 2.05 -12.67 5.36
CA GLY A 37 3.45 -12.34 5.59
C GLY A 37 3.60 -11.39 6.77
N ALA A 38 3.76 -11.92 7.98
CA ALA A 38 3.97 -11.13 9.19
C ALA A 38 5.36 -10.48 9.23
N GLY A 39 5.47 -9.37 9.97
CA GLY A 39 6.73 -8.70 10.29
C GLY A 39 7.31 -7.83 9.17
N ARG A 40 8.41 -7.17 9.51
CA ARG A 40 9.15 -6.25 8.61
C ARG A 40 9.96 -7.06 7.59
N LEU A 41 10.19 -6.45 6.42
CA LEU A 41 10.89 -7.08 5.28
C LEU A 41 12.22 -6.37 4.94
N ASP A 42 12.76 -5.57 5.84
CA ASP A 42 14.03 -4.85 5.70
C ASP A 42 15.28 -5.69 6.07
N GLY A 43 15.08 -6.85 6.70
CA GLY A 43 16.16 -7.78 7.01
C GLY A 43 16.72 -8.48 5.76
N GLU A 44 18.01 -8.87 5.84
CA GLU A 44 18.63 -9.64 4.76
C GLU A 44 17.90 -10.97 4.52
N GLY A 45 17.54 -11.26 3.27
CA GLY A 45 16.82 -12.48 2.90
C GLY A 45 15.35 -12.54 3.34
N ALA A 46 14.81 -11.52 4.05
CA ALA A 46 13.42 -11.54 4.55
C ALA A 46 12.39 -11.65 3.43
N VAL A 47 12.60 -10.94 2.33
CA VAL A 47 11.72 -11.02 1.15
C VAL A 47 11.81 -12.40 0.50
N ASP A 48 13.02 -12.95 0.33
CA ASP A 48 13.22 -14.26 -0.28
C ASP A 48 12.56 -15.36 0.56
N ALA A 49 12.70 -15.31 1.88
CA ALA A 49 12.03 -16.24 2.79
C ALA A 49 10.50 -16.18 2.69
N LEU A 50 9.94 -14.95 2.54
CA LEU A 50 8.51 -14.78 2.32
C LEU A 50 8.06 -15.38 0.99
N LEU A 51 8.79 -15.14 -0.10
CA LEU A 51 8.45 -15.64 -1.44
C LEU A 51 8.59 -17.16 -1.55
N VAL A 52 9.48 -17.80 -0.77
CA VAL A 52 9.54 -19.27 -0.66
C VAL A 52 8.25 -19.84 -0.05
N ARG A 53 7.61 -19.13 0.88
CA ARG A 53 6.34 -19.55 1.49
C ARG A 53 5.14 -19.39 0.56
N CYS A 54 5.21 -18.48 -0.41
CA CYS A 54 4.17 -18.23 -1.40
C CYS A 54 4.78 -18.11 -2.79
N ARG A 55 5.07 -19.24 -3.41
CA ARG A 55 5.84 -19.29 -4.67
C ARG A 55 5.08 -18.79 -5.88
N GLU A 56 3.76 -18.92 -5.90
CA GLU A 56 2.93 -18.66 -7.08
C GLU A 56 1.67 -17.86 -6.72
N PRO A 57 1.79 -16.67 -6.15
CA PRO A 57 0.60 -15.86 -5.86
C PRO A 57 -0.05 -15.38 -7.16
N ASP A 58 -1.37 -15.43 -7.22
CA ASP A 58 -2.16 -14.75 -8.25
C ASP A 58 -2.23 -13.25 -7.96
N ILE A 59 -2.22 -12.92 -6.68
CA ILE A 59 -2.39 -11.56 -6.16
C ILE A 59 -1.30 -11.29 -5.12
N VAL A 60 -0.69 -10.11 -5.18
CA VAL A 60 0.22 -9.63 -4.14
C VAL A 60 -0.24 -8.27 -3.65
N VAL A 61 -0.55 -8.16 -2.37
CA VAL A 61 -0.80 -6.88 -1.72
C VAL A 61 0.44 -6.50 -0.91
N VAL A 62 1.12 -5.47 -1.39
CA VAL A 62 2.35 -4.96 -0.78
C VAL A 62 1.99 -3.88 0.23
N ASN A 63 1.76 -4.30 1.47
CA ASN A 63 1.51 -3.44 2.61
C ASN A 63 2.83 -3.23 3.36
N LEU A 64 3.54 -2.14 3.03
CA LEU A 64 4.83 -1.76 3.62
C LEU A 64 4.70 -0.36 4.19
N ALA A 65 4.77 -0.24 5.50
CA ALA A 65 4.60 1.03 6.15
C ALA A 65 5.58 1.23 7.31
N ALA A 66 6.00 2.47 7.47
CA ALA A 66 6.67 3.01 8.65
C ALA A 66 6.06 4.37 8.96
N GLY A 67 5.99 4.74 10.22
CA GLY A 67 5.51 6.06 10.63
C GLY A 67 6.49 7.15 10.15
N PRO A 68 6.00 8.36 9.84
CA PRO A 68 6.88 9.48 9.57
C PRO A 68 7.59 9.93 10.86
N THR A 69 8.89 10.21 10.77
CA THR A 69 9.64 10.97 11.78
C THR A 69 9.60 12.44 11.36
N PRO A 70 8.81 13.31 12.04
CA PRO A 70 8.70 14.71 11.65
C PRO A 70 10.00 15.47 11.92
N ALA A 71 10.61 16.02 10.86
CA ALA A 71 11.81 16.85 10.93
C ALA A 71 11.75 17.99 9.90
N VAL A 72 12.28 19.16 10.22
CA VAL A 72 12.55 20.19 9.21
C VAL A 72 13.73 19.77 8.36
N VAL A 73 13.82 20.24 7.12
CA VAL A 73 14.80 19.74 6.14
C VAL A 73 16.23 19.74 6.63
N GLY A 74 16.64 20.72 7.42
CA GLY A 74 18.00 20.79 7.99
C GLY A 74 18.26 19.85 9.17
N GLU A 75 17.25 19.14 9.66
CA GLU A 75 17.33 18.25 10.82
C GLU A 75 17.02 16.78 10.45
N ILE A 76 16.84 16.49 9.16
CA ILE A 76 16.63 15.10 8.71
C ILE A 76 17.91 14.32 8.97
N ALA A 77 17.82 13.28 9.80
CA ALA A 77 18.92 12.37 10.00
C ALA A 77 19.05 11.38 8.82
N ASP A 78 20.28 11.10 8.38
CA ASP A 78 20.54 10.11 7.33
C ASP A 78 19.97 8.73 7.70
N ALA A 79 20.06 8.37 8.99
CA ALA A 79 19.51 7.10 9.48
C ALA A 79 17.98 7.00 9.30
N ASP A 80 17.23 8.08 9.56
CA ASP A 80 15.77 8.10 9.35
C ASP A 80 15.43 7.99 7.87
N TRP A 81 16.21 8.65 7.02
CA TRP A 81 16.06 8.56 5.56
C TRP A 81 16.29 7.13 5.08
N ASP A 82 17.43 6.54 5.47
CA ASP A 82 17.82 5.19 5.06
C ASP A 82 16.84 4.14 5.57
N GLU A 83 16.34 4.27 6.80
CA GLU A 83 15.32 3.36 7.35
C GLU A 83 14.03 3.39 6.53
N LEU A 84 13.51 4.57 6.18
CA LEU A 84 12.29 4.69 5.39
C LEU A 84 12.41 4.01 4.02
N PHE A 85 13.56 4.15 3.37
CA PHE A 85 13.82 3.48 2.09
C PHE A 85 14.04 1.98 2.26
N ALA A 86 14.75 1.54 3.31
CA ALA A 86 14.96 0.13 3.61
C ALA A 86 13.64 -0.60 3.89
N VAL A 87 12.74 0.02 4.65
CA VAL A 87 11.46 -0.60 5.07
C VAL A 87 10.41 -0.57 3.96
N MET A 88 10.32 0.52 3.18
CA MET A 88 9.20 0.73 2.28
C MET A 88 9.54 0.59 0.79
N VAL A 89 10.72 1.04 0.37
CA VAL A 89 11.04 1.12 -1.07
C VAL A 89 11.76 -0.13 -1.56
N LYS A 90 12.84 -0.51 -0.88
CA LYS A 90 13.62 -1.68 -1.27
C LYS A 90 12.82 -2.97 -1.27
N PRO A 91 12.01 -3.31 -0.24
CA PRO A 91 11.19 -4.52 -0.25
C PRO A 91 10.12 -4.51 -1.35
N LEU A 92 9.50 -3.36 -1.67
CA LEU A 92 8.56 -3.28 -2.79
C LEU A 92 9.20 -3.73 -4.10
N MET A 93 10.38 -3.20 -4.41
CA MET A 93 11.14 -3.58 -5.61
C MET A 93 11.50 -5.07 -5.58
N GLN A 94 11.99 -5.58 -4.46
CA GLN A 94 12.39 -6.98 -4.33
C GLN A 94 11.20 -7.94 -4.50
N ILE A 95 10.05 -7.65 -3.88
CA ILE A 95 8.82 -8.44 -4.01
C ILE A 95 8.38 -8.48 -5.47
N VAL A 96 8.23 -7.32 -6.10
CA VAL A 96 7.76 -7.25 -7.49
C VAL A 96 8.72 -7.98 -8.43
N ARG A 97 10.03 -7.77 -8.28
CA ARG A 97 11.06 -8.49 -9.04
C ARG A 97 10.96 -10.02 -8.87
N GLY A 98 10.64 -10.47 -7.66
CA GLY A 98 10.55 -11.91 -7.36
C GLY A 98 9.28 -12.58 -7.86
N VAL A 99 8.14 -11.86 -7.90
CA VAL A 99 6.85 -12.48 -8.32
C VAL A 99 6.51 -12.26 -9.79
N ALA A 100 6.97 -11.15 -10.39
CA ALA A 100 6.58 -10.78 -11.75
C ALA A 100 6.90 -11.84 -12.80
N PRO A 101 8.10 -12.48 -12.83
CA PRO A 101 8.39 -13.49 -13.83
C PRO A 101 7.41 -14.67 -13.81
N GLY A 102 7.08 -15.20 -12.63
CA GLY A 102 6.10 -16.29 -12.48
C GLY A 102 4.67 -15.85 -12.86
N MET A 103 4.27 -14.61 -12.58
CA MET A 103 2.99 -14.07 -13.02
C MET A 103 2.92 -13.95 -14.56
N VAL A 104 3.99 -13.48 -15.20
CA VAL A 104 4.09 -13.41 -16.67
C VAL A 104 3.99 -14.80 -17.29
N GLU A 105 4.73 -15.78 -16.77
CA GLU A 105 4.72 -17.16 -17.25
C GLU A 105 3.32 -17.81 -17.14
N ARG A 106 2.57 -17.51 -16.07
CA ARG A 106 1.19 -17.99 -15.88
C ARG A 106 0.14 -17.17 -16.66
N GLY A 107 0.56 -16.14 -17.40
CA GLY A 107 -0.31 -15.32 -18.26
C GLY A 107 -1.08 -14.20 -17.55
N GLY A 108 -0.60 -13.76 -16.40
CA GLY A 108 -1.12 -12.58 -15.71
C GLY A 108 -1.02 -12.64 -14.18
N GLY A 109 -1.34 -11.54 -13.53
CA GLY A 109 -1.34 -11.39 -12.07
C GLY A 109 -1.75 -10.01 -11.62
N LYS A 110 -1.97 -9.84 -10.32
CA LYS A 110 -2.36 -8.56 -9.71
C LYS A 110 -1.38 -8.17 -8.61
N ILE A 111 -0.84 -6.97 -8.67
CA ILE A 111 -0.01 -6.39 -7.62
C ILE A 111 -0.64 -5.07 -7.17
N VAL A 112 -1.00 -4.97 -5.90
CA VAL A 112 -1.59 -3.79 -5.29
C VAL A 112 -0.67 -3.28 -4.18
N ALA A 113 -0.08 -2.10 -4.37
CA ALA A 113 0.75 -1.48 -3.35
C ALA A 113 -0.09 -0.56 -2.44
N MET A 114 -0.01 -0.75 -1.13
CA MET A 114 -0.58 0.18 -0.14
C MET A 114 0.42 1.29 0.09
N THR A 115 0.19 2.44 -0.54
CA THR A 115 1.11 3.59 -0.51
C THR A 115 0.51 4.77 0.25
N SER A 116 0.91 5.98 -0.07
CA SER A 116 0.41 7.18 0.59
C SER A 116 0.05 8.29 -0.40
N ALA A 117 -0.99 9.03 -0.08
CA ALA A 117 -1.34 10.29 -0.75
C ALA A 117 -0.42 11.46 -0.35
N ALA A 118 0.38 11.30 0.72
CA ALA A 118 1.26 12.37 1.21
C ALA A 118 2.16 13.00 0.13
N PRO A 119 2.84 12.22 -0.74
CA PRO A 119 3.67 12.81 -1.80
C PRO A 119 2.88 13.49 -2.92
N LEU A 120 1.59 13.21 -3.05
CA LEU A 120 0.75 13.85 -4.08
C LEU A 120 0.43 15.31 -3.76
N ARG A 121 0.50 15.69 -2.50
CA ARG A 121 0.25 17.06 -2.03
C ARG A 121 1.47 17.70 -1.38
N GLY A 122 2.29 16.89 -0.69
CA GLY A 122 3.34 17.35 0.20
C GLY A 122 2.83 17.69 1.60
N ILE A 123 3.56 17.25 2.62
CA ILE A 123 3.27 17.56 4.03
C ILE A 123 4.53 18.16 4.64
N PRO A 124 4.48 19.40 5.18
CA PRO A 124 5.61 20.01 5.86
C PRO A 124 6.13 19.12 6.99
N LYS A 125 7.46 19.11 7.18
CA LYS A 125 8.18 18.31 8.19
C LYS A 125 8.12 16.79 8.01
N THR A 126 7.64 16.28 6.86
CA THR A 126 7.65 14.85 6.55
C THR A 126 8.26 14.58 5.17
N SER A 127 9.24 15.40 4.76
CA SER A 127 9.83 15.33 3.42
C SER A 127 10.51 13.98 3.14
N ALA A 128 11.23 13.40 4.10
CA ALA A 128 11.83 12.06 3.96
C ALA A 128 10.75 10.98 3.73
N TYR A 129 9.68 10.99 4.53
CA TYR A 129 8.55 10.10 4.35
C TYR A 129 7.85 10.30 2.98
N CYS A 130 7.61 11.56 2.59
CA CYS A 130 7.05 11.87 1.28
C CYS A 130 7.95 11.40 0.14
N ALA A 131 9.29 11.48 0.30
CA ALA A 131 10.23 10.97 -0.70
C ALA A 131 10.13 9.45 -0.85
N ALA A 132 10.16 8.69 0.25
CA ALA A 132 10.03 7.23 0.21
C ALA A 132 8.67 6.77 -0.37
N ARG A 133 7.57 7.39 0.07
CA ARG A 133 6.23 7.12 -0.48
C ARG A 133 6.08 7.56 -1.94
N GLY A 134 6.74 8.66 -2.31
CA GLY A 134 6.82 9.12 -3.70
C GLY A 134 7.59 8.15 -4.59
N ALA A 135 8.67 7.57 -4.09
CA ALA A 135 9.42 6.51 -4.77
C ALA A 135 8.55 5.27 -5.01
N GLN A 136 7.75 4.83 -4.02
CA GLN A 136 6.79 3.74 -4.20
C GLN A 136 5.76 4.08 -5.31
N ASN A 137 5.18 5.27 -5.28
CA ASN A 137 4.19 5.71 -6.27
C ASN A 137 4.79 5.76 -7.69
N ALA A 138 6.02 6.26 -7.84
CA ALA A 138 6.72 6.32 -9.12
C ALA A 138 7.07 4.91 -9.64
N PHE A 139 7.54 4.03 -8.76
CA PHE A 139 7.85 2.64 -9.09
C PHE A 139 6.60 1.90 -9.62
N VAL A 140 5.46 2.02 -8.95
CA VAL A 140 4.19 1.41 -9.39
C VAL A 140 3.78 1.86 -10.78
N ARG A 141 3.90 3.16 -11.09
CA ARG A 141 3.60 3.69 -12.42
C ARG A 141 4.48 3.08 -13.51
N ALA A 142 5.79 3.05 -13.28
CA ALA A 142 6.75 2.54 -14.24
C ALA A 142 6.57 1.04 -14.50
N VAL A 143 6.53 0.25 -13.42
CA VAL A 143 6.40 -1.21 -13.51
C VAL A 143 5.02 -1.63 -14.03
N GLY A 144 3.97 -0.88 -13.68
CA GLY A 144 2.63 -1.12 -14.23
C GLY A 144 2.62 -1.05 -15.77
N LEU A 145 3.27 -0.03 -16.35
CA LEU A 145 3.39 0.09 -17.80
C LEU A 145 4.29 -1.00 -18.41
N GLU A 146 5.37 -1.34 -17.72
CA GLU A 146 6.30 -2.38 -18.16
C GLU A 146 5.63 -3.74 -18.30
N LEU A 147 4.82 -4.15 -17.30
CA LEU A 147 4.19 -5.46 -17.21
C LEU A 147 2.79 -5.54 -17.85
N ALA A 148 2.26 -4.43 -18.37
CA ALA A 148 0.89 -4.36 -18.89
C ALA A 148 0.62 -5.33 -20.05
N ARG A 149 1.57 -5.51 -20.95
CA ARG A 149 1.45 -6.41 -22.10
C ARG A 149 1.39 -7.88 -21.70
N ASP A 150 1.97 -8.20 -20.53
CA ASP A 150 2.00 -9.55 -19.96
C ASP A 150 0.80 -9.80 -19.04
N LYS A 151 -0.18 -8.90 -19.06
CA LYS A 151 -1.42 -8.99 -18.24
C LYS A 151 -1.16 -9.00 -16.73
N VAL A 152 -0.04 -8.46 -16.28
CA VAL A 152 0.23 -8.21 -14.87
C VAL A 152 -0.13 -6.75 -14.56
N GLN A 153 -1.20 -6.54 -13.80
CA GLN A 153 -1.64 -5.21 -13.41
C GLN A 153 -0.97 -4.82 -12.09
N VAL A 154 -0.23 -3.73 -12.11
CA VAL A 154 0.41 -3.16 -10.91
C VAL A 154 -0.20 -1.80 -10.64
N ASN A 155 -0.88 -1.63 -9.49
CA ASN A 155 -1.55 -0.41 -9.11
C ASN A 155 -1.29 -0.09 -7.63
N ALA A 156 -1.61 1.12 -7.19
CA ALA A 156 -1.46 1.54 -5.81
C ALA A 156 -2.74 2.18 -5.24
N VAL A 157 -3.00 1.92 -3.96
CA VAL A 157 -3.92 2.68 -3.11
C VAL A 157 -3.09 3.71 -2.36
N ALA A 158 -3.12 4.97 -2.81
CA ALA A 158 -2.43 6.08 -2.16
C ALA A 158 -3.32 6.67 -1.07
N GLN A 159 -3.23 6.11 0.14
CA GLN A 159 -4.15 6.45 1.23
C GLN A 159 -3.66 7.58 2.12
N ASN A 160 -4.62 8.30 2.72
CA ASN A 160 -4.42 9.17 3.88
C ASN A 160 -5.75 9.29 4.65
N TYR A 161 -5.68 9.61 5.94
CA TYR A 161 -6.87 9.72 6.81
C TYR A 161 -7.71 8.44 6.87
N VAL A 162 -7.06 7.28 6.91
CA VAL A 162 -7.68 5.97 7.16
C VAL A 162 -7.45 5.61 8.62
N HIS A 163 -8.49 5.18 9.33
CA HIS A 163 -8.39 4.75 10.72
C HIS A 163 -7.31 3.67 10.88
N ASN A 164 -6.38 3.92 11.79
CA ASN A 164 -5.27 3.02 12.09
C ASN A 164 -4.59 3.49 13.38
N GLU A 165 -4.43 2.61 14.35
CA GLU A 165 -3.86 2.96 15.65
C GLU A 165 -2.40 3.46 15.58
N ALA A 166 -1.63 3.06 14.56
CA ALA A 166 -0.25 3.52 14.39
C ALA A 166 -0.14 4.98 13.92
N TYR A 167 -1.07 5.44 13.07
CA TYR A 167 -1.06 6.81 12.53
C TYR A 167 -2.09 7.73 13.18
N TYR A 168 -3.24 7.18 13.56
CA TYR A 168 -4.39 7.91 14.11
C TYR A 168 -4.92 7.21 15.36
N PRO A 169 -4.10 7.13 16.44
CA PRO A 169 -4.54 6.50 17.68
C PRO A 169 -5.77 7.21 18.25
N ALA A 170 -6.64 6.47 18.93
CA ALA A 170 -7.89 6.99 19.48
C ALA A 170 -7.68 8.25 20.34
N SER A 171 -6.57 8.31 21.09
CA SER A 171 -6.20 9.47 21.91
C SER A 171 -5.93 10.75 21.07
N LEU A 172 -5.35 10.63 19.88
CA LEU A 172 -5.15 11.74 18.95
C LEU A 172 -6.48 12.15 18.31
N VAL A 173 -7.23 11.16 17.81
CA VAL A 173 -8.50 11.37 17.09
C VAL A 173 -9.52 12.07 17.98
N ALA A 174 -9.57 11.79 19.29
CA ALA A 174 -10.47 12.41 20.25
C ALA A 174 -10.14 13.90 20.54
N THR A 175 -8.97 14.41 20.12
CA THR A 175 -8.61 15.80 20.39
C THR A 175 -9.40 16.78 19.54
N GLU A 176 -9.86 17.86 20.15
CA GLU A 176 -10.55 18.95 19.43
C GLU A 176 -9.68 19.53 18.29
N ARG A 177 -8.36 19.62 18.52
CA ARG A 177 -7.39 20.09 17.52
C ARG A 177 -7.40 19.19 16.28
N PHE A 178 -7.42 17.86 16.47
CA PHE A 178 -7.46 16.92 15.36
C PHE A 178 -8.79 17.01 14.62
N GLN A 179 -9.92 17.05 15.33
CA GLN A 179 -11.26 17.16 14.75
C GLN A 179 -11.42 18.45 13.91
N LYS A 180 -10.95 19.59 14.41
CA LYS A 180 -10.93 20.86 13.66
C LYS A 180 -10.03 20.77 12.42
N SER A 181 -8.87 20.11 12.53
CA SER A 181 -7.96 19.90 11.41
C SER A 181 -8.59 18.99 10.35
N LEU A 182 -9.23 17.89 10.78
CA LEU A 182 -9.91 16.94 9.92
C LEU A 182 -11.03 17.62 9.12
N ALA A 183 -11.93 18.32 9.80
CA ALA A 183 -13.04 19.05 9.17
C ALA A 183 -12.57 20.11 8.15
N ARG A 184 -11.42 20.75 8.40
CA ARG A 184 -10.86 21.75 7.48
C ARG A 184 -10.15 21.15 6.27
N ASN A 185 -9.44 20.04 6.47
CA ASN A 185 -8.52 19.52 5.46
C ASN A 185 -9.07 18.33 4.66
N VAL A 186 -10.06 17.61 5.17
CA VAL A 186 -10.64 16.44 4.55
C VAL A 186 -12.10 16.72 4.19
N PRO A 187 -12.40 17.00 2.93
CA PRO A 187 -13.76 17.41 2.50
C PRO A 187 -14.88 16.46 2.93
N ILE A 188 -14.64 15.13 2.97
CA ILE A 188 -15.64 14.17 3.45
C ILE A 188 -15.89 14.25 4.96
N GLY A 189 -15.04 14.94 5.73
CA GLY A 189 -15.25 15.30 7.13
C GLY A 189 -15.01 14.21 8.16
N ARG A 190 -14.46 13.04 7.76
CA ARG A 190 -14.16 11.93 8.67
C ARG A 190 -12.91 11.16 8.26
N LEU A 191 -12.41 10.32 9.16
CA LEU A 191 -11.51 9.23 8.77
C LEU A 191 -12.29 8.18 7.96
N ALA A 192 -11.64 7.55 7.01
CA ALA A 192 -12.15 6.34 6.39
C ALA A 192 -12.00 5.16 7.35
N GLU A 193 -12.91 4.22 7.28
CA GLU A 193 -12.74 2.93 7.92
C GLU A 193 -11.71 2.08 7.17
N GLU A 194 -10.98 1.23 7.88
CA GLU A 194 -9.98 0.32 7.29
C GLU A 194 -10.59 -0.52 6.16
N ARG A 195 -11.84 -0.99 6.37
CA ARG A 195 -12.58 -1.78 5.37
C ARG A 195 -12.82 -1.02 4.06
N GLU A 196 -13.00 0.30 4.10
CA GLU A 196 -13.21 1.10 2.88
C GLU A 196 -11.94 1.11 2.01
N SER A 197 -10.76 1.22 2.64
CA SER A 197 -9.48 1.12 1.92
C SER A 197 -9.21 -0.30 1.43
N ALA A 198 -9.51 -1.32 2.24
CA ALA A 198 -9.38 -2.72 1.85
C ALA A 198 -10.32 -3.09 0.69
N ASN A 199 -11.51 -2.47 0.58
CA ASN A 199 -12.40 -2.65 -0.57
C ASN A 199 -11.81 -2.10 -1.88
N LEU A 200 -11.10 -0.97 -1.84
CA LEU A 200 -10.40 -0.47 -3.02
C LEU A 200 -9.23 -1.40 -3.41
N ALA A 201 -8.49 -1.91 -2.43
CA ALA A 201 -7.43 -2.89 -2.70
C ALA A 201 -8.01 -4.17 -3.32
N LEU A 202 -9.16 -4.66 -2.82
CA LEU A 202 -9.87 -5.81 -3.39
C LEU A 202 -10.31 -5.54 -4.84
N PHE A 203 -10.93 -4.38 -5.10
CA PHE A 203 -11.33 -4.01 -6.47
C PHE A 203 -10.12 -4.02 -7.41
N LEU A 204 -8.99 -3.43 -7.02
CA LEU A 204 -7.77 -3.44 -7.84
C LEU A 204 -7.15 -4.84 -8.00
N ALA A 205 -7.42 -5.76 -7.09
CA ALA A 205 -6.99 -7.16 -7.15
C ALA A 205 -7.95 -8.06 -7.94
N SER A 206 -9.19 -7.62 -8.20
CA SER A 206 -10.23 -8.39 -8.88
C SER A 206 -10.15 -8.31 -10.41
N GLN A 207 -10.96 -9.11 -11.09
CA GLN A 207 -11.09 -9.08 -12.55
C GLN A 207 -11.78 -7.79 -13.05
N GLU A 208 -12.53 -7.09 -12.20
CA GLU A 208 -13.22 -5.85 -12.53
C GLU A 208 -12.26 -4.70 -12.87
N SER A 209 -11.00 -4.80 -12.45
CA SER A 209 -9.96 -3.79 -12.67
C SER A 209 -8.98 -4.14 -13.81
N ASN A 210 -9.30 -5.06 -14.70
CA ASN A 210 -8.35 -5.56 -15.72
C ASN A 210 -7.84 -4.49 -16.70
N PHE A 211 -8.52 -3.37 -16.83
CA PHE A 211 -8.09 -2.25 -17.69
C PHE A 211 -7.40 -1.12 -16.92
N ILE A 212 -7.16 -1.30 -15.62
CA ILE A 212 -6.48 -0.33 -14.75
C ILE A 212 -5.04 -0.75 -14.57
N VAL A 213 -4.09 0.07 -15.03
CA VAL A 213 -2.66 -0.23 -15.08
C VAL A 213 -1.84 0.98 -14.67
N GLY A 214 -0.87 0.79 -13.79
CA GLY A 214 0.07 1.82 -13.36
C GLY A 214 -0.58 2.98 -12.60
N GLN A 215 -1.77 2.78 -12.06
CA GLN A 215 -2.49 3.86 -11.39
C GLN A 215 -2.12 3.95 -9.91
N VAL A 216 -1.95 5.19 -9.47
CA VAL A 216 -1.80 5.56 -8.06
C VAL A 216 -3.08 6.27 -7.66
N VAL A 217 -4.01 5.50 -7.10
CA VAL A 217 -5.38 5.97 -6.81
C VAL A 217 -5.42 6.67 -5.45
N PRO A 218 -5.70 7.98 -5.39
CA PRO A 218 -5.82 8.68 -4.11
C PRO A 218 -7.04 8.20 -3.33
N PHE A 219 -6.80 7.72 -2.12
CA PHE A 219 -7.84 7.33 -1.16
C PHE A 219 -7.69 8.21 0.09
N ALA A 220 -8.24 9.44 0.03
CA ALA A 220 -7.93 10.47 1.01
C ALA A 220 -9.11 11.41 1.32
N GLY A 221 -10.36 11.03 1.02
CA GLY A 221 -11.55 11.81 1.37
C GLY A 221 -11.58 13.23 0.77
N GLY A 222 -10.93 13.44 -0.38
CA GLY A 222 -10.80 14.75 -1.02
C GLY A 222 -9.66 15.61 -0.50
N TRP A 223 -8.84 15.11 0.46
CA TRP A 223 -7.66 15.83 0.97
C TRP A 223 -6.65 16.14 -0.15
N THR A 224 -6.52 15.28 -1.12
CA THR A 224 -5.79 15.50 -2.37
C THR A 224 -6.55 14.92 -3.54
N THR A 225 -6.35 15.54 -4.70
CA THR A 225 -6.80 15.04 -5.99
C THR A 225 -5.57 14.86 -6.87
N THR A 226 -5.59 13.92 -7.80
CA THR A 226 -4.56 13.85 -8.83
C THR A 226 -4.89 14.84 -9.93
N THR A 227 -3.96 15.70 -10.25
CA THR A 227 -3.90 16.29 -11.59
C THR A 227 -3.17 15.27 -12.45
N GLY A 228 -3.82 14.78 -13.47
CA GLY A 228 -3.34 13.71 -14.35
C GLY A 228 -1.91 13.87 -14.83
#